data_5a9c44f49a84ce2b55096dc80b15b89d
#
_entry.id   5a9c44f49a84ce2b55096dc80b15b89d
#
_cell.length_a   1.000
_cell.length_b   1.000
_cell.length_c   1.000
_cell.angle_alpha   90.00
_cell.angle_beta   90.00
_cell.angle_gamma   90.00
#
_symmetry.space_group_name_H-M   'P 1'
#
loop_
_entity.id
_entity.type
_entity.pdbx_description
1 polymer ?
#
loop_
_entity_poly.entity_id
_entity_poly.type
_entity_poly.pdbx_seq_one_letter_code
_entity_poly.pdbx_strand_id
1 'polypeptide(L)'
;SFTCSEFGLSAERVTLEGLEDVTAYAISGTPSDCAKLGMQLMGEWPDLVVSGINHGSNLGTDTLYSGTVGAAMEAAIYGVKAIAVSNYAFEPENFDMCIYGLERTMQLMEEHNELMLLNVNAPDGAREECKGVKLTPLGFHKYPTEYDLMPNENGEEMFYSRRGIVYMSRENDDVDDRWLQ
;
A
#
# COMPACT_ATOMS: atom_id res chain seq x y z
N SER A 1 10.48 3.52 -0.63
CA SER A 1 11.92 3.82 -0.46
C SER A 1 12.44 3.12 0.78
N PHE A 2 13.66 2.62 0.75
CA PHE A 2 14.35 2.10 1.93
C PHE A 2 15.40 3.10 2.40
N THR A 3 15.77 3.01 3.68
CA THR A 3 16.73 3.94 4.26
C THR A 3 18.14 3.38 4.14
N CYS A 4 19.01 4.03 3.36
CA CYS A 4 20.45 3.85 3.43
C CYS A 4 21.02 4.84 4.45
N SER A 5 20.75 4.63 5.74
CA SER A 5 21.24 5.56 6.77
C SER A 5 22.48 5.01 7.47
N GLU A 6 23.41 5.89 7.79
CA GLU A 6 24.58 5.57 8.63
C GLU A 6 24.18 5.26 10.09
N PHE A 7 22.93 5.59 10.48
CA PHE A 7 22.45 5.47 11.85
C PHE A 7 21.78 4.11 12.15
N GLY A 8 21.61 3.24 11.15
CA GLY A 8 20.96 1.94 11.31
C GLY A 8 19.46 2.04 11.60
N LEU A 9 18.83 0.88 11.81
CA LEU A 9 17.43 0.73 12.16
C LEU A 9 17.32 0.08 13.54
N SER A 10 16.37 0.52 14.36
CA SER A 10 16.00 -0.19 15.58
C SER A 10 14.83 -1.14 15.30
N ALA A 11 14.87 -2.30 15.95
CA ALA A 11 13.77 -3.26 15.96
C ALA A 11 13.53 -3.72 17.40
N GLU A 12 12.33 -3.51 17.89
CA GLU A 12 11.90 -3.91 19.23
C GLU A 12 10.82 -4.97 19.12
N ARG A 13 10.96 -6.08 19.84
CA ARG A 13 9.92 -7.09 19.94
C ARG A 13 8.80 -6.54 20.82
N VAL A 14 7.59 -6.53 20.31
CA VAL A 14 6.41 -6.03 21.01
C VAL A 14 5.36 -7.13 21.14
N THR A 15 4.46 -6.97 22.14
CA THR A 15 3.29 -7.84 22.29
C THR A 15 2.05 -7.05 21.90
N LEU A 16 1.23 -7.62 21.04
CA LEU A 16 -0.05 -7.04 20.65
C LEU A 16 -1.17 -7.65 21.49
N GLU A 17 -1.99 -6.80 22.10
CA GLU A 17 -3.14 -7.23 22.90
C GLU A 17 -4.11 -8.05 22.04
N GLY A 18 -4.46 -9.24 22.52
CA GLY A 18 -5.33 -10.19 21.80
C GLY A 18 -4.63 -10.99 20.70
N LEU A 19 -3.33 -10.79 20.50
CA LEU A 19 -2.50 -11.49 19.50
C LEU A 19 -1.14 -11.92 20.12
N GLU A 20 -1.15 -12.40 21.36
CA GLU A 20 0.06 -12.72 22.13
C GLU A 20 0.89 -13.83 21.51
N ASP A 21 0.26 -14.72 20.74
CA ASP A 21 0.91 -15.82 20.03
C ASP A 21 1.57 -15.38 18.72
N VAL A 22 1.36 -14.12 18.30
CA VAL A 22 1.95 -13.57 17.08
C VAL A 22 3.29 -12.90 17.40
N THR A 23 4.33 -13.24 16.64
CA THR A 23 5.61 -12.53 16.71
C THR A 23 5.46 -11.16 16.07
N ALA A 24 5.69 -10.09 16.84
CA ALA A 24 5.56 -8.72 16.37
C ALA A 24 6.82 -7.88 16.70
N TYR A 25 7.16 -6.96 15.81
CA TYR A 25 8.27 -6.03 15.94
C TYR A 25 7.83 -4.61 15.60
N ALA A 26 8.23 -3.66 16.42
CA ALA A 26 8.23 -2.23 16.07
C ALA A 26 9.59 -1.87 15.46
N ILE A 27 9.60 -1.42 14.21
CA ILE A 27 10.82 -1.12 13.46
C ILE A 27 10.84 0.37 13.08
N SER A 28 11.98 1.04 13.38
CA SER A 28 12.20 2.43 12.97
C SER A 28 12.70 2.48 11.53
N GLY A 29 11.82 2.75 10.58
CA GLY A 29 12.20 2.83 9.18
C GLY A 29 11.02 3.10 8.27
N THR A 30 11.28 3.13 6.97
CA THR A 30 10.22 3.18 5.98
C THR A 30 9.48 1.83 5.93
N PRO A 31 8.28 1.75 5.36
CA PRO A 31 7.58 0.47 5.20
C PRO A 31 8.40 -0.59 4.47
N SER A 32 9.20 -0.20 3.47
CA SER A 32 10.12 -1.13 2.78
C SER A 32 11.24 -1.64 3.70
N ASP A 33 11.78 -0.78 4.58
CA ASP A 33 12.75 -1.20 5.60
C ASP A 33 12.13 -2.21 6.58
N CYS A 34 10.87 -1.96 6.98
CA CYS A 34 10.12 -2.86 7.87
C CYS A 34 9.88 -4.23 7.23
N ALA A 35 9.48 -4.27 5.96
CA ALA A 35 9.30 -5.52 5.23
C ALA A 35 10.61 -6.31 5.13
N LYS A 36 11.69 -5.64 4.70
CA LYS A 36 13.00 -6.27 4.53
C LYS A 36 13.58 -6.81 5.83
N LEU A 37 13.62 -5.97 6.87
CA LEU A 37 14.15 -6.36 8.17
C LEU A 37 13.23 -7.38 8.86
N GLY A 38 11.91 -7.22 8.72
CA GLY A 38 10.92 -8.15 9.25
C GLY A 38 11.11 -9.56 8.71
N MET A 39 11.25 -9.74 7.39
CA MET A 39 11.54 -11.04 6.76
C MET A 39 12.83 -11.67 7.33
N GLN A 40 13.86 -10.87 7.57
CA GLN A 40 15.11 -11.34 8.17
C GLN A 40 14.91 -11.79 9.64
N LEU A 41 14.15 -11.02 10.44
CA LEU A 41 13.92 -11.28 11.85
C LEU A 41 13.03 -12.51 12.10
N MET A 42 12.20 -12.91 11.14
CA MET A 42 11.39 -14.13 11.21
C MET A 42 12.23 -15.42 11.13
N GLY A 43 13.48 -15.36 10.65
CA GLY A 43 14.40 -16.48 10.56
C GLY A 43 14.16 -17.44 9.38
N GLU A 44 12.96 -17.45 8.84
CA GLU A 44 12.57 -18.19 7.63
C GLU A 44 11.88 -17.23 6.66
N TRP A 45 12.03 -17.47 5.35
CA TRP A 45 11.33 -16.67 4.36
C TRP A 45 9.84 -16.98 4.42
N PRO A 46 8.98 -15.96 4.50
CA PRO A 46 7.54 -16.18 4.50
C PRO A 46 7.03 -16.64 3.13
N ASP A 47 5.93 -17.36 3.10
CA ASP A 47 5.23 -17.73 1.87
C ASP A 47 4.53 -16.54 1.24
N LEU A 48 4.11 -15.58 2.07
CA LEU A 48 3.37 -14.39 1.67
C LEU A 48 3.72 -13.21 2.58
N VAL A 49 3.89 -12.03 1.99
CA VAL A 49 3.94 -10.75 2.69
C VAL A 49 2.67 -9.94 2.37
N VAL A 50 1.98 -9.50 3.41
CA VAL A 50 0.84 -8.58 3.28
C VAL A 50 1.23 -7.24 3.88
N SER A 51 1.09 -6.18 3.11
CA SER A 51 1.36 -4.80 3.53
C SER A 51 0.07 -3.99 3.60
N GLY A 52 -0.18 -3.37 4.72
CA GLY A 52 -1.41 -2.58 4.97
C GLY A 52 -2.09 -2.98 6.28
N ILE A 53 -3.35 -2.64 6.50
CA ILE A 53 -4.26 -1.98 5.53
C ILE A 53 -4.02 -0.47 5.56
N ASN A 54 -3.76 0.12 4.39
CA ASN A 54 -3.54 1.55 4.24
C ASN A 54 -4.86 2.33 4.29
N HIS A 55 -4.83 3.51 4.90
CA HIS A 55 -5.93 4.49 4.83
C HIS A 55 -5.71 5.40 3.61
N GLY A 56 -6.65 5.41 2.69
CA GLY A 56 -6.53 6.00 1.36
C GLY A 56 -6.10 4.98 0.30
N SER A 57 -6.65 5.10 -0.88
CA SER A 57 -6.33 4.21 -2.01
C SER A 57 -4.91 4.42 -2.55
N ASN A 58 -4.35 3.37 -3.14
CA ASN A 58 -3.12 3.41 -3.92
C ASN A 58 -3.43 2.93 -5.34
N LEU A 59 -3.82 3.85 -6.23
CA LEU A 59 -4.30 3.56 -7.57
C LEU A 59 -3.37 4.18 -8.62
N GLY A 60 -3.26 3.53 -9.76
CA GLY A 60 -2.51 4.05 -10.90
C GLY A 60 -1.11 4.53 -10.51
N THR A 61 -0.80 5.77 -10.84
CA THR A 61 0.52 6.39 -10.57
C THR A 61 0.85 6.50 -9.08
N ASP A 62 -0.14 6.56 -8.18
CA ASP A 62 0.09 6.66 -6.73
C ASP A 62 0.85 5.47 -6.16
N THR A 63 0.76 4.31 -6.80
CA THR A 63 1.54 3.12 -6.43
C THR A 63 3.05 3.40 -6.34
N LEU A 64 3.57 4.33 -7.18
CA LEU A 64 4.98 4.71 -7.20
C LEU A 64 5.42 5.51 -5.97
N TYR A 65 4.49 6.18 -5.31
CA TYR A 65 4.73 7.03 -4.13
C TYR A 65 4.33 6.33 -2.83
N SER A 66 3.63 5.20 -2.92
CA SER A 66 3.07 4.48 -1.78
C SER A 66 4.13 3.71 -0.98
N GLY A 67 4.19 3.97 0.31
CA GLY A 67 4.96 3.14 1.24
C GLY A 67 4.38 1.73 1.38
N THR A 68 3.06 1.59 1.35
CA THR A 68 2.35 0.30 1.45
C THR A 68 2.67 -0.59 0.26
N VAL A 69 2.56 -0.05 -0.95
CA VAL A 69 2.93 -0.78 -2.17
C VAL A 69 4.43 -1.05 -2.20
N GLY A 70 5.26 -0.08 -1.76
CA GLY A 70 6.72 -0.23 -1.68
C GLY A 70 7.16 -1.37 -0.77
N ALA A 71 6.49 -1.58 0.38
CA ALA A 71 6.78 -2.71 1.27
C ALA A 71 6.44 -4.07 0.64
N ALA A 72 5.29 -4.18 -0.04
CA ALA A 72 4.94 -5.39 -0.78
C ALA A 72 5.90 -5.62 -1.96
N MET A 73 6.29 -4.57 -2.67
CA MET A 73 7.27 -4.63 -3.77
C MET A 73 8.64 -5.12 -3.27
N GLU A 74 9.09 -4.66 -2.09
CA GLU A 74 10.34 -5.12 -1.49
C GLU A 74 10.35 -6.64 -1.29
N ALA A 75 9.26 -7.22 -0.78
CA ALA A 75 9.14 -8.68 -0.64
C ALA A 75 9.17 -9.38 -2.02
N ALA A 76 8.45 -8.86 -3.00
CA ALA A 76 8.40 -9.43 -4.36
C ALA A 76 9.78 -9.41 -5.05
N ILE A 77 10.62 -8.40 -4.82
CA ILE A 77 12.00 -8.33 -5.32
C ILE A 77 12.83 -9.52 -4.81
N TYR A 78 12.57 -9.99 -3.61
CA TYR A 78 13.24 -11.17 -3.03
C TYR A 78 12.55 -12.51 -3.37
N GLY A 79 11.58 -12.51 -4.28
CA GLY A 79 10.90 -13.72 -4.73
C GLY A 79 9.81 -14.22 -3.77
N VAL A 80 9.38 -13.41 -2.82
CA VAL A 80 8.26 -13.70 -1.92
C VAL A 80 6.97 -13.14 -2.51
N LYS A 81 5.90 -13.93 -2.55
CA LYS A 81 4.58 -13.43 -2.96
C LYS A 81 4.15 -12.29 -2.04
N ALA A 82 3.58 -11.24 -2.60
CA ALA A 82 3.21 -10.06 -1.83
C ALA A 82 1.90 -9.43 -2.26
N ILE A 83 1.14 -8.89 -1.28
CA ILE A 83 -0.11 -8.19 -1.49
C ILE A 83 -0.06 -6.87 -0.73
N ALA A 84 -0.27 -5.75 -1.42
CA ALA A 84 -0.58 -4.47 -0.81
C ALA A 84 -2.09 -4.32 -0.67
N VAL A 85 -2.59 -3.83 0.46
CA VAL A 85 -4.02 -3.68 0.74
C VAL A 85 -4.30 -2.25 1.20
N SER A 86 -5.29 -1.62 0.58
CA SER A 86 -5.69 -0.24 0.88
C SER A 86 -7.21 -0.12 0.95
N ASN A 87 -7.70 0.63 1.95
CA ASN A 87 -9.07 1.12 1.97
C ASN A 87 -9.15 2.45 1.23
N TYR A 88 -10.17 2.64 0.41
CA TYR A 88 -10.35 3.88 -0.36
C TYR A 88 -10.56 5.12 0.54
N ALA A 89 -11.17 4.95 1.71
CA ALA A 89 -11.38 6.03 2.65
C ALA A 89 -10.08 6.42 3.38
N PHE A 90 -9.89 7.72 3.62
CA PHE A 90 -8.79 8.23 4.47
C PHE A 90 -9.04 8.00 5.96
N GLU A 91 -10.29 7.93 6.36
CA GLU A 91 -10.75 7.62 7.72
C GLU A 91 -11.75 6.45 7.65
N PRO A 92 -11.27 5.21 7.41
CA PRO A 92 -12.14 4.06 7.24
C PRO A 92 -12.82 3.67 8.57
N GLU A 93 -14.09 3.34 8.49
CA GLU A 93 -14.87 2.82 9.61
C GLU A 93 -14.96 1.28 9.58
N ASN A 94 -14.76 0.67 8.41
CA ASN A 94 -14.88 -0.77 8.22
C ASN A 94 -13.80 -1.31 7.26
N PHE A 95 -13.20 -2.43 7.62
CA PHE A 95 -12.16 -3.10 6.81
C PHE A 95 -12.64 -4.40 6.15
N ASP A 96 -13.91 -4.78 6.31
CA ASP A 96 -14.42 -6.08 5.85
C ASP A 96 -14.24 -6.30 4.35
N MET A 97 -14.45 -5.25 3.54
CA MET A 97 -14.20 -5.35 2.09
C MET A 97 -12.72 -5.51 1.75
N CYS A 98 -11.83 -4.88 2.53
CA CYS A 98 -10.38 -5.06 2.37
C CYS A 98 -9.96 -6.49 2.69
N ILE A 99 -10.49 -7.05 3.78
CA ILE A 99 -10.23 -8.44 4.20
C ILE A 99 -10.77 -9.40 3.14
N TYR A 100 -11.99 -9.19 2.65
CA TYR A 100 -12.56 -10.00 1.59
C TYR A 100 -11.72 -9.93 0.29
N GLY A 101 -11.30 -8.73 -0.09
CA GLY A 101 -10.42 -8.52 -1.25
C GLY A 101 -9.08 -9.25 -1.09
N LEU A 102 -8.48 -9.19 0.11
CA LEU A 102 -7.26 -9.93 0.44
C LEU A 102 -7.46 -11.45 0.30
N GLU A 103 -8.50 -12.01 0.91
CA GLU A 103 -8.82 -13.45 0.84
C GLU A 103 -8.98 -13.92 -0.61
N ARG A 104 -9.70 -13.16 -1.44
CA ARG A 104 -9.89 -13.48 -2.86
C ARG A 104 -8.59 -13.38 -3.66
N THR A 105 -7.75 -12.41 -3.31
CA THR A 105 -6.44 -12.23 -3.95
C THR A 105 -5.47 -13.35 -3.59
N MET A 106 -5.47 -13.81 -2.34
CA MET A 106 -4.69 -14.97 -1.91
C MET A 106 -5.07 -16.22 -2.70
N GLN A 107 -6.38 -16.50 -2.84
CA GLN A 107 -6.88 -17.62 -3.65
C GLN A 107 -6.43 -17.51 -5.11
N LEU A 108 -6.52 -16.32 -5.70
CA LEU A 108 -6.05 -16.08 -7.07
C LEU A 108 -4.55 -16.37 -7.22
N MET A 109 -3.73 -15.97 -6.23
CA MET A 109 -2.27 -16.23 -6.24
C MET A 109 -1.92 -17.71 -6.01
N GLU A 110 -2.79 -18.49 -5.36
CA GLU A 110 -2.63 -19.94 -5.25
C GLU A 110 -2.92 -20.64 -6.59
N GLU A 111 -3.95 -20.18 -7.31
CA GLU A 111 -4.34 -20.72 -8.63
C GLU A 111 -3.34 -20.30 -9.73
N HIS A 112 -2.68 -19.16 -9.57
CA HIS A 112 -1.78 -18.51 -10.54
C HIS A 112 -0.41 -18.24 -9.92
N ASN A 113 0.47 -19.22 -9.99
CA ASN A 113 1.79 -19.17 -9.37
C ASN A 113 2.73 -18.09 -9.94
N GLU A 114 2.44 -17.61 -11.16
CA GLU A 114 3.17 -16.52 -11.83
C GLU A 114 2.88 -15.14 -11.21
N LEU A 115 1.80 -14.99 -10.45
CA LEU A 115 1.45 -13.73 -9.80
C LEU A 115 2.28 -13.55 -8.53
N MET A 116 3.18 -12.56 -8.55
CA MET A 116 4.12 -12.31 -7.46
C MET A 116 3.73 -11.10 -6.60
N LEU A 117 3.09 -10.09 -7.19
CA LEU A 117 2.70 -8.86 -6.51
C LEU A 117 1.33 -8.41 -6.99
N LEU A 118 0.40 -8.25 -6.06
CA LEU A 118 -0.92 -7.68 -6.33
C LEU A 118 -1.22 -6.52 -5.37
N ASN A 119 -1.97 -5.54 -5.88
CA ASN A 119 -2.36 -4.34 -5.14
C ASN A 119 -3.89 -4.29 -5.04
N VAL A 120 -4.41 -4.48 -3.84
CA VAL A 120 -5.84 -4.51 -3.53
C VAL A 120 -6.28 -3.14 -3.04
N ASN A 121 -7.31 -2.60 -3.67
CA ASN A 121 -8.00 -1.40 -3.21
C ASN A 121 -9.48 -1.72 -3.05
N ALA A 122 -10.05 -1.44 -1.89
CA ALA A 122 -11.43 -1.71 -1.59
C ALA A 122 -12.14 -0.46 -1.02
N PRO A 123 -13.42 -0.24 -1.35
CA PRO A 123 -14.19 0.81 -0.69
C PRO A 123 -14.38 0.49 0.80
N ASP A 124 -14.69 1.52 1.57
CA ASP A 124 -15.13 1.35 2.95
C ASP A 124 -16.54 0.78 2.97
N GLY A 125 -16.78 -0.26 3.77
CA GLY A 125 -18.10 -0.87 3.87
C GLY A 125 -18.08 -2.33 4.29
N ALA A 126 -19.26 -2.89 4.47
CA ALA A 126 -19.47 -4.27 4.89
C ALA A 126 -19.26 -5.26 3.71
N ARG A 127 -18.78 -6.45 4.04
CA ARG A 127 -18.50 -7.52 3.07
C ARG A 127 -19.71 -7.86 2.18
N GLU A 128 -20.90 -7.80 2.73
CA GLU A 128 -22.17 -8.12 2.06
C GLU A 128 -22.51 -7.14 0.92
N GLU A 129 -21.96 -5.95 0.97
CA GLU A 129 -22.13 -4.91 -0.06
C GLU A 129 -21.17 -5.10 -1.24
N CYS A 130 -20.16 -5.97 -1.09
CA CYS A 130 -19.17 -6.23 -2.11
C CYS A 130 -19.79 -6.97 -3.31
N LYS A 131 -19.69 -6.37 -4.49
CA LYS A 131 -20.22 -6.96 -5.75
C LYS A 131 -19.25 -7.92 -6.43
N GLY A 132 -18.04 -8.06 -5.89
CA GLY A 132 -16.99 -8.93 -6.40
C GLY A 132 -15.63 -8.25 -6.43
N VAL A 133 -14.62 -9.02 -6.83
CA VAL A 133 -13.23 -8.54 -6.99
C VAL A 133 -12.87 -8.62 -8.47
N LYS A 134 -12.22 -7.59 -8.98
CA LYS A 134 -11.80 -7.52 -10.38
C LYS A 134 -10.30 -7.28 -10.46
N LEU A 135 -9.62 -8.05 -11.31
CA LEU A 135 -8.24 -7.80 -11.68
C LEU A 135 -8.20 -6.77 -12.82
N THR A 136 -7.45 -5.70 -12.61
CA THR A 136 -7.29 -4.59 -13.57
C THR A 136 -5.82 -4.27 -13.77
N PRO A 137 -5.43 -3.74 -14.93
CA PRO A 137 -4.15 -3.05 -15.08
C PRO A 137 -4.12 -1.76 -14.24
N LEU A 138 -2.93 -1.24 -13.97
CA LEU A 138 -2.75 0.08 -13.37
C LEU A 138 -3.20 1.18 -14.35
N GLY A 139 -3.94 2.14 -13.84
CA GLY A 139 -4.22 3.39 -14.52
C GLY A 139 -3.01 4.33 -14.56
N PHE A 140 -3.19 5.47 -15.18
CA PHE A 140 -2.17 6.49 -15.26
C PHE A 140 -2.76 7.89 -15.08
N HIS A 141 -2.26 8.62 -14.09
CA HIS A 141 -2.58 10.02 -13.86
C HIS A 141 -1.32 10.80 -13.51
N LYS A 142 -1.42 12.13 -13.54
CA LYS A 142 -0.35 13.06 -13.18
C LYS A 142 -0.84 14.04 -12.12
N TYR A 143 0.07 14.45 -11.28
CA TYR A 143 -0.10 15.63 -10.45
C TYR A 143 0.41 16.88 -11.18
N PRO A 144 -0.15 18.07 -10.90
CA PRO A 144 0.39 19.32 -11.43
C PRO A 144 1.88 19.46 -11.05
N THR A 145 2.68 19.96 -11.98
CA THR A 145 4.10 20.21 -11.77
C THR A 145 4.40 21.61 -11.28
N GLU A 146 3.38 22.46 -11.20
CA GLU A 146 3.48 23.84 -10.80
C GLU A 146 3.47 23.97 -9.28
N TYR A 147 4.29 24.91 -8.81
CA TYR A 147 4.34 25.31 -7.42
C TYR A 147 4.06 26.80 -7.32
N ASP A 148 3.30 27.18 -6.31
CA ASP A 148 3.07 28.56 -5.96
C ASP A 148 3.99 28.98 -4.80
N LEU A 149 4.69 30.08 -4.93
CA LEU A 149 5.51 30.66 -3.87
C LEU A 149 4.63 31.49 -2.94
N MET A 150 4.50 31.08 -1.69
CA MET A 150 3.67 31.76 -0.70
C MET A 150 4.36 31.72 0.68
N PRO A 151 4.13 32.72 1.53
CA PRO A 151 4.66 32.69 2.89
C PRO A 151 3.96 31.61 3.74
N ASN A 152 4.73 30.95 4.60
CA ASN A 152 4.22 30.09 5.66
C ASN A 152 3.71 30.95 6.84
N GLU A 153 3.26 30.29 7.92
CA GLU A 153 2.75 30.95 9.13
C GLU A 153 3.81 31.85 9.83
N ASN A 154 5.10 31.60 9.59
CA ASN A 154 6.22 32.39 10.12
C ASN A 154 6.68 33.48 9.18
N GLY A 155 6.05 33.66 8.01
CA GLY A 155 6.41 34.66 7.01
C GLY A 155 7.58 34.25 6.10
N GLU A 156 8.01 32.98 6.12
CA GLU A 156 9.06 32.45 5.25
C GLU A 156 8.47 32.05 3.91
N GLU A 157 9.10 32.39 2.80
CA GLU A 157 8.68 31.99 1.47
C GLU A 157 8.88 30.47 1.25
N MET A 158 7.78 29.77 0.92
CA MET A 158 7.76 28.34 0.68
C MET A 158 7.07 28.01 -0.65
N PHE A 159 7.53 26.96 -1.30
CA PHE A 159 6.89 26.45 -2.52
C PHE A 159 5.81 25.43 -2.16
N TYR A 160 4.57 25.74 -2.54
CA TYR A 160 3.41 24.87 -2.34
C TYR A 160 3.00 24.25 -3.68
N SER A 161 2.95 22.91 -3.72
CA SER A 161 2.45 22.20 -4.90
C SER A 161 0.98 22.54 -5.13
N ARG A 162 0.61 22.82 -6.37
CA ARG A 162 -0.79 22.94 -6.77
C ARG A 162 -1.49 21.60 -6.62
N ARG A 163 -2.70 21.66 -6.05
CA ARG A 163 -3.53 20.47 -5.88
C ARG A 163 -4.25 20.14 -7.18
N GLY A 164 -4.53 18.86 -7.37
CA GLY A 164 -5.32 18.35 -8.48
C GLY A 164 -4.71 17.08 -9.07
N ILE A 165 -5.48 16.41 -9.88
CA ILE A 165 -5.07 15.22 -10.60
C ILE A 165 -5.45 15.40 -12.07
N VAL A 166 -4.53 15.10 -12.96
CA VAL A 166 -4.78 15.05 -14.39
C VAL A 166 -4.79 13.58 -14.81
N TYR A 167 -5.98 13.04 -15.00
CA TYR A 167 -6.13 11.66 -15.46
C TYR A 167 -5.69 11.54 -16.92
N MET A 168 -4.81 10.56 -17.18
CA MET A 168 -4.33 10.21 -18.52
C MET A 168 -5.05 8.98 -19.05
N SER A 169 -5.58 8.13 -18.16
CA SER A 169 -6.48 7.04 -18.52
C SER A 169 -7.81 7.59 -19.01
N ARG A 170 -8.37 6.98 -20.06
CA ARG A 170 -9.69 7.39 -20.58
C ARG A 170 -10.78 6.97 -19.62
N GLU A 171 -11.91 7.68 -19.65
CA GLU A 171 -13.05 7.44 -18.76
C GLU A 171 -13.58 5.99 -18.81
N ASN A 172 -13.48 5.34 -19.98
CA ASN A 172 -13.94 3.96 -20.20
C ASN A 172 -12.80 2.93 -20.19
N ASP A 173 -11.57 3.31 -19.81
CA ASP A 173 -10.47 2.36 -19.71
C ASP A 173 -10.72 1.42 -18.53
N ASP A 174 -10.44 0.13 -18.72
CA ASP A 174 -10.60 -0.91 -17.71
C ASP A 174 -9.36 -0.97 -16.80
N VAL A 175 -9.13 0.10 -16.03
CA VAL A 175 -7.96 0.31 -15.17
C VAL A 175 -8.39 0.67 -13.74
N ASP A 176 -7.51 0.45 -12.77
CA ASP A 176 -7.81 0.54 -11.35
C ASP A 176 -8.34 1.93 -10.91
N ASP A 177 -7.73 3.01 -11.42
CA ASP A 177 -8.10 4.39 -11.05
C ASP A 177 -9.46 4.86 -11.63
N ARG A 178 -10.15 4.00 -12.38
CA ARG A 178 -11.49 4.25 -12.93
C ARG A 178 -12.60 3.44 -12.28
N TRP A 179 -12.25 2.41 -11.54
CA TRP A 179 -13.22 1.51 -10.93
C TRP A 179 -13.74 1.96 -9.56
N LEU A 180 -13.00 2.82 -8.86
CA LEU A 180 -13.33 3.30 -7.52
C LEU A 180 -13.77 4.78 -7.49
N GLN A 181 -14.05 5.37 -8.65
CA GLN A 181 -14.58 6.76 -8.76
C GLN A 181 -16.13 6.77 -8.74
#